data_f998a23c90f4b3f33829461ad1fe8511
#
_entry.id   f998a23c90f4b3f33829461ad1fe8511
#
_cell.length_a   1.000
_cell.length_b   1.000
_cell.length_c   1.000
_cell.angle_alpha   90.00
_cell.angle_beta   90.00
_cell.angle_gamma   90.00
#
_symmetry.space_group_name_H-M   'P 1'
#
loop_
_entity.id
_entity.type
_entity.pdbx_description
1 polymer ?
#
loop_
_entity_poly.entity_id
_entity_poly.type
_entity_poly.pdbx_seq_one_letter_code
_entity_poly.pdbx_strand_id
1 'polypeptide(L)'
;MPETPEPKTMPSGPILFQFEHVIQKFTLPQGEVKVLNDIHFEAREGEFIAIVGPSGAGKSTILRLINGLLPPTQGQILYKGAPQKDINLEAAMVFQSFALLPWLTVAQNVELGLEARGVEPHARRKKAAFYIDKVGLDGYEEAYPRELSGGMKQRVGLARALAVEPEVLLMDEPFSALDALTSINLRDELIDIWSDRDIPVNTVVMVTHMIEEAIELADRVLVLSSRPGHIAGDLRIELPRPRDKRDKQFSEYVDRIFSLIA
;
A
#
# COMPACT_ATOMS: atom_id res chain seq x y z
N MET A 1 21.11 2.54 -25.33
CA MET A 1 20.34 3.53 -24.60
C MET A 1 19.10 2.78 -24.12
N PRO A 2 18.79 2.67 -22.84
CA PRO A 2 17.53 2.11 -22.41
C PRO A 2 16.40 3.06 -22.89
N GLU A 3 15.39 2.48 -23.51
CA GLU A 3 14.19 3.20 -23.91
C GLU A 3 13.55 3.81 -22.66
N THR A 4 13.33 5.11 -22.69
CA THR A 4 12.56 5.80 -21.65
C THR A 4 11.16 5.20 -21.66
N PRO A 5 10.66 4.66 -20.54
CA PRO A 5 9.30 4.10 -20.51
C PRO A 5 8.31 5.20 -20.90
N GLU A 6 7.44 4.90 -21.86
CA GLU A 6 6.36 5.81 -22.24
C GLU A 6 5.54 6.16 -21.00
N PRO A 7 5.13 7.43 -20.82
CA PRO A 7 4.29 7.81 -19.70
C PRO A 7 3.02 6.96 -19.73
N LYS A 8 2.77 6.19 -18.66
CA LYS A 8 1.51 5.45 -18.51
C LYS A 8 0.39 6.48 -18.67
N THR A 9 -0.39 6.33 -19.74
CA THR A 9 -1.66 7.06 -19.90
C THR A 9 -2.50 6.83 -18.66
N MET A 10 -3.20 7.87 -18.21
CA MET A 10 -4.11 7.86 -17.07
C MET A 10 -4.84 6.51 -16.94
N PRO A 11 -4.92 5.91 -15.75
CA PRO A 11 -5.61 4.63 -15.58
C PRO A 11 -7.07 4.80 -16.00
N SER A 12 -7.39 4.22 -17.13
CA SER A 12 -8.76 4.12 -17.68
C SER A 12 -9.43 2.81 -17.27
N GLY A 13 -8.82 2.09 -16.34
CA GLY A 13 -9.29 0.80 -15.87
C GLY A 13 -10.68 0.86 -15.21
N PRO A 14 -11.36 -0.28 -15.10
CA PRO A 14 -12.64 -0.36 -14.41
C PRO A 14 -12.49 0.02 -12.93
N ILE A 15 -13.61 0.35 -12.28
CA ILE A 15 -13.63 0.63 -10.85
C ILE A 15 -13.34 -0.68 -10.10
N LEU A 16 -12.29 -0.64 -9.28
CA LEU A 16 -11.84 -1.77 -8.47
C LEU A 16 -12.47 -1.74 -7.07
N PHE A 17 -12.36 -0.59 -6.40
CA PHE A 17 -13.00 -0.34 -5.11
C PHE A 17 -13.92 0.87 -5.20
N GLN A 18 -15.04 0.80 -4.48
CA GLN A 18 -15.95 1.93 -4.30
C GLN A 18 -16.38 1.99 -2.85
N PHE A 19 -16.10 3.11 -2.20
CA PHE A 19 -16.58 3.43 -0.86
C PHE A 19 -17.84 4.29 -0.99
N GLU A 20 -18.93 3.83 -0.42
CA GLU A 20 -20.22 4.52 -0.49
C GLU A 20 -20.68 4.93 0.91
N HIS A 21 -20.47 6.20 1.25
CA HIS A 21 -20.86 6.82 2.52
C HIS A 21 -20.44 6.03 3.76
N VAL A 22 -19.18 5.57 3.77
CA VAL A 22 -18.65 4.68 4.81
C VAL A 22 -18.38 5.46 6.10
N ILE A 23 -18.99 5.00 7.19
CA ILE A 23 -18.74 5.45 8.56
C ILE A 23 -18.10 4.30 9.33
N GLN A 24 -17.02 4.57 10.07
CA GLN A 24 -16.41 3.61 10.96
C GLN A 24 -16.35 4.13 12.38
N LYS A 25 -16.92 3.33 13.30
CA LYS A 25 -16.88 3.56 14.73
C LYS A 25 -16.21 2.40 15.44
N PHE A 26 -15.58 2.69 16.58
CA PHE A 26 -15.06 1.68 17.48
C PHE A 26 -15.67 1.89 18.88
N THR A 27 -16.05 0.79 19.52
CA THR A 27 -16.53 0.82 20.92
C THR A 27 -15.31 0.71 21.84
N LEU A 28 -15.08 1.74 22.63
CA LEU A 28 -14.04 1.79 23.66
C LEU A 28 -14.71 1.76 25.05
N PRO A 29 -13.97 1.46 26.13
CA PRO A 29 -14.53 1.50 27.49
C PRO A 29 -15.19 2.84 27.87
N GLN A 30 -14.73 3.94 27.23
CA GLN A 30 -15.25 5.30 27.48
C GLN A 30 -16.41 5.69 26.55
N GLY A 31 -16.87 4.80 25.66
CA GLY A 31 -17.94 5.05 24.70
C GLY A 31 -17.55 4.81 23.24
N GLU A 32 -18.45 5.14 22.32
CA GLU A 32 -18.19 5.02 20.89
C GLU A 32 -17.32 6.17 20.38
N VAL A 33 -16.29 5.84 19.61
CA VAL A 33 -15.45 6.80 18.91
C VAL A 33 -15.64 6.63 17.39
N LYS A 34 -16.11 7.69 16.74
CA LYS A 34 -16.18 7.75 15.27
C LYS A 34 -14.78 8.08 14.73
N VAL A 35 -14.19 7.14 13.99
CA VAL A 35 -12.85 7.29 13.39
C VAL A 35 -12.95 7.81 11.95
N LEU A 36 -13.88 7.29 11.16
CA LEU A 36 -14.16 7.75 9.79
C LEU A 36 -15.59 8.24 9.69
N ASN A 37 -15.79 9.31 8.94
CA ASN A 37 -17.08 9.95 8.73
C ASN A 37 -17.32 10.23 7.25
N ASP A 38 -18.32 9.56 6.69
CA ASP A 38 -18.77 9.76 5.33
C ASP A 38 -17.65 9.66 4.27
N ILE A 39 -16.92 8.55 4.31
CA ILE A 39 -15.87 8.28 3.31
C ILE A 39 -16.54 7.84 2.01
N HIS A 40 -16.30 8.61 0.95
CA HIS A 40 -16.77 8.31 -0.40
C HIS A 40 -15.64 8.55 -1.40
N PHE A 41 -15.20 7.50 -2.09
CA PHE A 41 -14.25 7.56 -3.21
C PHE A 41 -14.27 6.26 -4.01
N GLU A 42 -13.73 6.32 -5.22
CA GLU A 42 -13.51 5.18 -6.10
C GLU A 42 -12.01 5.00 -6.33
N ALA A 43 -11.56 3.76 -6.46
CA ALA A 43 -10.23 3.40 -6.96
C ALA A 43 -10.37 2.56 -8.22
N ARG A 44 -9.53 2.82 -9.21
CA ARG A 44 -9.55 2.11 -10.49
C ARG A 44 -8.37 1.17 -10.61
N GLU A 45 -8.54 0.14 -11.43
CA GLU A 45 -7.42 -0.73 -11.81
C GLU A 45 -6.30 0.08 -12.45
N GLY A 46 -5.06 -0.23 -12.08
CA GLY A 46 -3.88 0.44 -12.57
C GLY A 46 -3.53 1.74 -11.84
N GLU A 47 -4.29 2.16 -10.83
CA GLU A 47 -3.96 3.35 -10.04
C GLU A 47 -2.95 3.05 -8.93
N PHE A 48 -2.00 3.97 -8.74
CA PHE A 48 -1.26 4.10 -7.50
C PHE A 48 -1.88 5.24 -6.69
N ILE A 49 -2.59 4.92 -5.62
CA ILE A 49 -3.26 5.88 -4.74
C ILE A 49 -2.48 6.02 -3.44
N ALA A 50 -2.18 7.25 -3.04
CA ALA A 50 -1.69 7.55 -1.71
C ALA A 50 -2.79 8.22 -0.87
N ILE A 51 -2.90 7.82 0.39
CA ILE A 51 -3.78 8.44 1.39
C ILE A 51 -2.89 9.15 2.41
N VAL A 52 -2.98 10.47 2.46
CA VAL A 52 -2.22 11.30 3.40
C VAL A 52 -3.13 11.94 4.43
N GLY A 53 -2.58 12.29 5.58
CA GLY A 53 -3.32 12.97 6.64
C GLY A 53 -2.64 12.81 8.00
N PRO A 54 -3.12 13.52 9.04
CA PRO A 54 -2.51 13.50 10.36
C PRO A 54 -2.60 12.13 11.04
N SER A 55 -1.77 11.94 12.08
CA SER A 55 -1.84 10.72 12.89
C SER A 55 -3.22 10.57 13.54
N GLY A 56 -3.77 9.35 13.44
CA GLY A 56 -5.09 9.03 13.96
C GLY A 56 -6.28 9.52 13.12
N ALA A 57 -6.05 10.01 11.89
CA ALA A 57 -7.13 10.35 10.95
C ALA A 57 -7.90 9.13 10.40
N GLY A 58 -7.43 7.91 10.66
CA GLY A 58 -8.10 6.69 10.18
C GLY A 58 -7.50 6.08 8.91
N LYS A 59 -6.31 6.51 8.49
CA LYS A 59 -5.64 6.01 7.27
C LYS A 59 -5.51 4.47 7.27
N SER A 60 -4.90 3.88 8.29
CA SER A 60 -4.78 2.42 8.40
C SER A 60 -6.14 1.72 8.55
N THR A 61 -7.17 2.44 9.04
CA THR A 61 -8.54 1.91 9.08
C THR A 61 -9.10 1.76 7.68
N ILE A 62 -8.83 2.70 6.77
CA ILE A 62 -9.24 2.58 5.36
C ILE A 62 -8.58 1.35 4.72
N LEU A 63 -7.27 1.11 4.93
CA LEU A 63 -6.61 -0.09 4.40
C LEU A 63 -7.23 -1.39 4.92
N ARG A 64 -7.58 -1.43 6.22
CA ARG A 64 -8.25 -2.62 6.81
C ARG A 64 -9.66 -2.83 6.26
N LEU A 65 -10.37 -1.75 5.95
CA LEU A 65 -11.66 -1.79 5.29
C LEU A 65 -11.51 -2.30 3.84
N ILE A 66 -10.53 -1.83 3.07
CA ILE A 66 -10.23 -2.33 1.71
C ILE A 66 -9.89 -3.82 1.74
N ASN A 67 -9.12 -4.27 2.72
CA ASN A 67 -8.74 -5.68 2.85
C ASN A 67 -9.86 -6.59 3.40
N GLY A 68 -10.99 -6.02 3.83
CA GLY A 68 -12.09 -6.77 4.45
C GLY A 68 -11.80 -7.28 5.86
N LEU A 69 -10.74 -6.77 6.52
CA LEU A 69 -10.41 -7.09 7.90
C LEU A 69 -11.37 -6.44 8.90
N LEU A 70 -12.09 -5.42 8.46
CA LEU A 70 -13.10 -4.69 9.22
C LEU A 70 -14.33 -4.50 8.32
N PRO A 71 -15.54 -4.84 8.77
CA PRO A 71 -16.77 -4.40 8.12
C PRO A 71 -17.02 -2.91 8.45
N PRO A 72 -17.57 -2.11 7.53
CA PRO A 72 -17.98 -0.74 7.84
C PRO A 72 -19.14 -0.74 8.86
N THR A 73 -19.16 0.26 9.75
CA THR A 73 -20.28 0.45 10.70
C THR A 73 -21.55 0.91 9.98
N GLN A 74 -21.40 1.76 8.95
CA GLN A 74 -22.47 2.21 8.06
C GLN A 74 -21.91 2.43 6.66
N GLY A 75 -22.78 2.45 5.65
CA GLY A 75 -22.39 2.50 4.26
C GLY A 75 -21.97 1.13 3.75
N GLN A 76 -21.33 1.10 2.59
CA GLN A 76 -20.83 -0.15 2.01
C GLN A 76 -19.54 0.05 1.23
N ILE A 77 -18.82 -1.04 1.03
CA ILE A 77 -17.64 -1.09 0.18
C ILE A 77 -17.92 -2.13 -0.90
N LEU A 78 -17.76 -1.71 -2.15
CA LEU A 78 -17.84 -2.61 -3.28
C LEU A 78 -16.43 -2.93 -3.77
N TYR A 79 -16.19 -4.20 -4.09
CA TYR A 79 -15.02 -4.68 -4.80
C TYR A 79 -15.47 -5.28 -6.14
N LYS A 80 -14.96 -4.74 -7.26
CA LYS A 80 -15.39 -5.11 -8.62
C LYS A 80 -16.92 -5.09 -8.77
N GLY A 81 -17.58 -4.07 -8.20
CA GLY A 81 -19.02 -3.88 -8.24
C GLY A 81 -19.85 -4.79 -7.32
N ALA A 82 -19.23 -5.70 -6.55
CA ALA A 82 -19.92 -6.57 -5.60
C ALA A 82 -19.66 -6.13 -4.16
N PRO A 83 -20.65 -6.17 -3.24
CA PRO A 83 -20.43 -5.85 -1.84
C PRO A 83 -19.36 -6.74 -1.20
N GLN A 84 -18.34 -6.12 -0.59
CA GLN A 84 -17.28 -6.84 0.12
C GLN A 84 -17.79 -7.28 1.49
N LYS A 85 -17.89 -8.60 1.70
CA LYS A 85 -18.41 -9.19 2.94
C LYS A 85 -17.34 -9.86 3.79
N ASP A 86 -16.28 -10.33 3.15
CA ASP A 86 -15.21 -11.13 3.75
C ASP A 86 -13.84 -10.54 3.41
N ILE A 87 -12.78 -11.18 3.92
CA ILE A 87 -11.39 -10.83 3.61
C ILE A 87 -11.18 -10.91 2.09
N ASN A 88 -10.61 -9.84 1.54
CA ASN A 88 -10.27 -9.78 0.12
C ASN A 88 -8.96 -10.54 -0.13
N LEU A 89 -9.05 -11.75 -0.68
CA LEU A 89 -7.88 -12.58 -0.98
C LEU A 89 -7.07 -12.07 -2.20
N GLU A 90 -7.62 -11.15 -2.98
CA GLU A 90 -6.91 -10.52 -4.10
C GLU A 90 -6.11 -9.28 -3.64
N ALA A 91 -6.19 -8.92 -2.35
CA ALA A 91 -5.41 -7.87 -1.74
C ALA A 91 -4.38 -8.45 -0.76
N ALA A 92 -3.16 -7.90 -0.76
CA ALA A 92 -2.15 -8.22 0.24
C ALA A 92 -1.65 -6.94 0.92
N MET A 93 -1.20 -7.07 2.18
CA MET A 93 -0.83 -5.93 3.00
C MET A 93 0.64 -5.98 3.43
N VAL A 94 1.33 -4.85 3.24
CA VAL A 94 2.66 -4.56 3.78
C VAL A 94 2.48 -3.66 5.00
N PHE A 95 3.04 -4.07 6.14
CA PHE A 95 2.85 -3.41 7.43
C PHE A 95 4.01 -2.48 7.78
N GLN A 96 3.73 -1.42 8.50
CA GLN A 96 4.71 -0.47 9.03
C GLN A 96 5.80 -1.14 9.89
N SER A 97 5.44 -2.11 10.73
CA SER A 97 6.33 -2.82 11.64
C SER A 97 6.94 -4.10 11.05
N PHE A 98 6.95 -4.22 9.69
CA PHE A 98 7.39 -5.40 8.94
C PHE A 98 6.53 -6.65 9.20
N ALA A 99 6.01 -6.85 10.40
CA ALA A 99 5.20 -7.98 10.87
C ALA A 99 5.80 -9.35 10.50
N LEU A 100 7.13 -9.49 10.60
CA LEU A 100 7.83 -10.76 10.39
C LEU A 100 7.73 -11.62 11.63
N LEU A 101 7.53 -12.93 11.44
CA LEU A 101 7.59 -13.91 12.51
C LEU A 101 9.06 -14.18 12.86
N PRO A 102 9.54 -13.83 14.07
CA PRO A 102 10.96 -13.81 14.38
C PRO A 102 11.60 -15.20 14.48
N TRP A 103 10.79 -16.25 14.59
CA TRP A 103 11.21 -17.64 14.63
C TRP A 103 11.21 -18.34 13.28
N LEU A 104 10.79 -17.65 12.21
CA LEU A 104 10.80 -18.14 10.83
C LEU A 104 11.95 -17.49 10.06
N THR A 105 12.54 -18.22 9.12
CA THR A 105 13.52 -17.69 8.17
C THR A 105 12.86 -16.71 7.19
N VAL A 106 13.67 -16.05 6.35
CA VAL A 106 13.18 -15.21 5.24
C VAL A 106 12.24 -16.02 4.34
N ALA A 107 12.71 -17.17 3.84
CA ALA A 107 11.91 -18.04 2.97
C ALA A 107 10.58 -18.44 3.64
N GLN A 108 10.61 -18.87 4.88
CA GLN A 108 9.42 -19.27 5.62
C GLN A 108 8.45 -18.11 5.86
N ASN A 109 8.96 -16.91 6.13
CA ASN A 109 8.12 -15.70 6.23
C ASN A 109 7.42 -15.38 4.91
N VAL A 110 8.12 -15.52 3.78
CA VAL A 110 7.54 -15.26 2.44
C VAL A 110 6.53 -16.36 2.07
N GLU A 111 6.80 -17.62 2.44
CA GLU A 111 5.91 -18.75 2.19
C GLU A 111 4.59 -18.71 2.97
N LEU A 112 4.52 -17.95 4.06
CA LEU A 112 3.41 -18.00 5.03
C LEU A 112 2.02 -17.82 4.39
N GLY A 113 1.87 -16.83 3.52
CA GLY A 113 0.60 -16.57 2.82
C GLY A 113 0.24 -17.69 1.82
N LEU A 114 1.23 -18.24 1.16
CA LEU A 114 1.06 -19.37 0.24
C LEU A 114 0.64 -20.64 0.97
N GLU A 115 1.22 -20.87 2.16
CA GLU A 115 0.86 -21.99 3.03
C GLU A 115 -0.59 -21.89 3.49
N ALA A 116 -1.01 -20.71 3.93
CA ALA A 116 -2.39 -20.45 4.34
C ALA A 116 -3.41 -20.67 3.19
N ARG A 117 -2.96 -20.49 1.93
CA ARG A 117 -3.76 -20.78 0.73
C ARG A 117 -3.69 -22.24 0.27
N GLY A 118 -2.99 -23.12 0.99
CA GLY A 118 -2.87 -24.54 0.68
C GLY A 118 -1.97 -24.85 -0.52
N VAL A 119 -1.05 -23.94 -0.89
CA VAL A 119 -0.12 -24.17 -2.00
C VAL A 119 0.85 -25.30 -1.63
N GLU A 120 1.06 -26.23 -2.56
CA GLU A 120 1.93 -27.39 -2.39
C GLU A 120 3.37 -26.96 -2.06
N PRO A 121 4.10 -27.66 -1.13
CA PRO A 121 5.40 -27.22 -0.61
C PRO A 121 6.46 -26.91 -1.66
N HIS A 122 6.56 -27.70 -2.72
CA HIS A 122 7.55 -27.46 -3.77
C HIS A 122 7.24 -26.21 -4.59
N ALA A 123 5.96 -26.02 -4.98
CA ALA A 123 5.50 -24.83 -5.68
C ALA A 123 5.64 -23.57 -4.82
N ARG A 124 5.35 -23.69 -3.52
CA ARG A 124 5.48 -22.62 -2.52
C ARG A 124 6.92 -22.11 -2.43
N ARG A 125 7.90 -23.02 -2.27
CA ARG A 125 9.33 -22.67 -2.22
C ARG A 125 9.81 -22.00 -3.50
N LYS A 126 9.38 -22.49 -4.66
CA LYS A 126 9.74 -21.89 -5.95
C LYS A 126 9.21 -20.47 -6.07
N LYS A 127 7.95 -20.21 -5.67
CA LYS A 127 7.38 -18.87 -5.67
C LYS A 127 8.08 -17.95 -4.66
N ALA A 128 8.33 -18.43 -3.45
CA ALA A 128 9.03 -17.65 -2.42
C ALA A 128 10.43 -17.25 -2.90
N ALA A 129 11.21 -18.18 -3.46
CA ALA A 129 12.54 -17.88 -4.01
C ALA A 129 12.48 -16.81 -5.12
N PHE A 130 11.52 -16.90 -6.03
CA PHE A 130 11.32 -15.90 -7.09
C PHE A 130 11.07 -14.49 -6.52
N TYR A 131 10.19 -14.36 -5.53
CA TYR A 131 9.89 -13.02 -4.97
C TYR A 131 10.99 -12.53 -4.02
N ILE A 132 11.76 -13.42 -3.38
CA ILE A 132 12.97 -13.05 -2.61
C ILE A 132 14.04 -12.46 -3.54
N ASP A 133 14.28 -13.07 -4.69
CA ASP A 133 15.18 -12.55 -5.72
C ASP A 133 14.69 -11.20 -6.27
N LYS A 134 13.39 -11.08 -6.60
CA LYS A 134 12.78 -9.84 -7.10
C LYS A 134 12.94 -8.63 -6.16
N VAL A 135 13.04 -8.85 -4.85
CA VAL A 135 13.30 -7.80 -3.86
C VAL A 135 14.78 -7.70 -3.45
N GLY A 136 15.70 -8.31 -4.21
CA GLY A 136 17.14 -8.23 -3.98
C GLY A 136 17.60 -8.84 -2.66
N LEU A 137 17.00 -9.95 -2.24
CA LEU A 137 17.36 -10.70 -1.02
C LEU A 137 17.89 -12.11 -1.35
N ASP A 138 18.35 -12.34 -2.58
CA ASP A 138 19.02 -13.59 -2.98
C ASP A 138 20.19 -13.88 -2.04
N GLY A 139 20.29 -15.14 -1.58
CA GLY A 139 21.30 -15.60 -0.61
C GLY A 139 20.95 -15.35 0.87
N TYR A 140 19.79 -14.75 1.17
CA TYR A 140 19.31 -14.54 2.55
C TYR A 140 18.13 -15.42 2.94
N GLU A 141 17.78 -16.43 2.16
CA GLU A 141 16.60 -17.28 2.34
C GLU A 141 16.54 -17.95 3.71
N GLU A 142 17.71 -18.39 4.23
CA GLU A 142 17.83 -19.07 5.51
C GLU A 142 18.10 -18.13 6.69
N ALA A 143 18.28 -16.83 6.44
CA ALA A 143 18.49 -15.84 7.51
C ALA A 143 17.21 -15.62 8.33
N TYR A 144 17.38 -15.32 9.62
CA TYR A 144 16.28 -14.96 10.51
C TYR A 144 16.12 -13.43 10.57
N PRO A 145 14.93 -12.90 10.93
CA PRO A 145 14.69 -11.46 11.01
C PRO A 145 15.69 -10.69 11.88
N ARG A 146 16.23 -11.31 12.95
CA ARG A 146 17.25 -10.68 13.82
C ARG A 146 18.57 -10.39 13.11
N GLU A 147 18.86 -11.07 12.00
CA GLU A 147 20.09 -10.96 11.22
C GLU A 147 19.99 -9.93 10.09
N LEU A 148 18.81 -9.34 9.92
CA LEU A 148 18.49 -8.41 8.83
C LEU A 148 18.48 -6.97 9.29
N SER A 149 18.90 -6.05 8.41
CA SER A 149 18.67 -4.61 8.55
C SER A 149 17.18 -4.25 8.47
N GLY A 150 16.81 -3.02 8.83
CA GLY A 150 15.42 -2.53 8.70
C GLY A 150 14.92 -2.60 7.26
N GLY A 151 15.73 -2.15 6.30
CA GLY A 151 15.40 -2.22 4.87
C GLY A 151 15.22 -3.65 4.37
N MET A 152 16.10 -4.58 4.79
CA MET A 152 15.94 -6.01 4.43
C MET A 152 14.65 -6.60 5.01
N LYS A 153 14.29 -6.27 6.25
CA LYS A 153 13.02 -6.70 6.85
C LYS A 153 11.81 -6.19 6.06
N GLN A 154 11.86 -4.95 5.58
CA GLN A 154 10.80 -4.38 4.75
C GLN A 154 10.69 -5.10 3.43
N ARG A 155 11.81 -5.43 2.78
CA ARG A 155 11.85 -6.23 1.55
C ARG A 155 11.26 -7.63 1.76
N VAL A 156 11.54 -8.29 2.90
CA VAL A 156 10.89 -9.57 3.24
C VAL A 156 9.37 -9.40 3.37
N GLY A 157 8.91 -8.32 4.02
CA GLY A 157 7.49 -7.99 4.13
C GLY A 157 6.84 -7.77 2.76
N LEU A 158 7.54 -7.09 1.85
CA LEU A 158 7.11 -6.88 0.46
C LEU A 158 7.08 -8.19 -0.31
N ALA A 159 8.14 -9.00 -0.29
CA ALA A 159 8.19 -10.32 -0.93
C ALA A 159 7.06 -11.24 -0.45
N ARG A 160 6.77 -11.26 0.86
CA ARG A 160 5.65 -12.02 1.43
C ARG A 160 4.30 -11.57 0.87
N ALA A 161 4.09 -10.26 0.72
CA ALA A 161 2.87 -9.72 0.16
C ALA A 161 2.74 -10.04 -1.33
N LEU A 162 3.84 -9.97 -2.09
CA LEU A 162 3.87 -10.27 -3.52
C LEU A 162 3.73 -11.76 -3.82
N ALA A 163 4.27 -12.65 -2.96
CA ALA A 163 4.29 -14.09 -3.19
C ALA A 163 2.88 -14.70 -3.35
N VAL A 164 1.87 -14.12 -2.74
CA VAL A 164 0.48 -14.55 -2.92
C VAL A 164 -0.15 -14.02 -4.22
N GLU A 165 0.62 -13.31 -5.05
CA GLU A 165 0.22 -12.77 -6.36
C GLU A 165 -1.08 -11.95 -6.25
N PRO A 166 -1.09 -10.91 -5.42
CA PRO A 166 -2.29 -10.09 -5.24
C PRO A 166 -2.49 -9.17 -6.44
N GLU A 167 -3.74 -8.83 -6.72
CA GLU A 167 -4.08 -7.76 -7.66
C GLU A 167 -3.85 -6.37 -7.06
N VAL A 168 -4.06 -6.27 -5.73
CA VAL A 168 -3.95 -5.01 -4.98
C VAL A 168 -2.90 -5.13 -3.88
N LEU A 169 -1.95 -4.19 -3.89
CA LEU A 169 -0.97 -4.05 -2.82
C LEU A 169 -1.38 -2.90 -1.89
N LEU A 170 -1.64 -3.22 -0.63
CA LEU A 170 -1.95 -2.26 0.43
C LEU A 170 -0.70 -2.02 1.28
N MET A 171 -0.33 -0.76 1.51
CA MET A 171 0.90 -0.42 2.21
C MET A 171 0.62 0.56 3.35
N ASP A 172 0.87 0.14 4.58
CA ASP A 172 0.67 0.97 5.78
C ASP A 172 2.00 1.59 6.24
N GLU A 173 2.25 2.85 5.89
CA GLU A 173 3.47 3.62 6.20
C GLU A 173 4.77 2.84 5.91
N PRO A 174 4.97 2.32 4.69
CA PRO A 174 5.98 1.30 4.40
C PRO A 174 7.43 1.77 4.57
N PHE A 175 7.67 3.08 4.60
CA PHE A 175 9.02 3.64 4.65
C PHE A 175 9.35 4.34 5.98
N SER A 176 8.37 4.48 6.88
CA SER A 176 8.50 5.30 8.10
C SER A 176 9.53 4.77 9.12
N ALA A 177 9.82 3.46 9.09
CA ALA A 177 10.79 2.82 9.98
C ALA A 177 12.22 2.74 9.41
N LEU A 178 12.47 3.37 8.24
CA LEU A 178 13.73 3.27 7.49
C LEU A 178 14.52 4.58 7.56
N ASP A 179 15.85 4.47 7.44
CA ASP A 179 16.68 5.65 7.21
C ASP A 179 16.44 6.24 5.80
N ALA A 180 16.84 7.50 5.62
CA ALA A 180 16.52 8.26 4.40
C ALA A 180 17.05 7.60 3.12
N LEU A 181 18.27 7.05 3.13
CA LEU A 181 18.86 6.45 1.93
C LEU A 181 18.19 5.12 1.58
N THR A 182 17.97 4.28 2.57
CA THR A 182 17.23 3.02 2.40
C THR A 182 15.80 3.27 1.91
N SER A 183 15.13 4.30 2.42
CA SER A 183 13.80 4.71 2.00
C SER A 183 13.76 5.13 0.52
N ILE A 184 14.74 5.91 0.05
CA ILE A 184 14.84 6.31 -1.37
C ILE A 184 14.96 5.07 -2.26
N ASN A 185 15.93 4.21 -1.97
CA ASN A 185 16.16 3.01 -2.78
C ASN A 185 14.93 2.10 -2.85
N LEU A 186 14.23 1.93 -1.72
CA LEU A 186 13.04 1.07 -1.68
C LEU A 186 11.84 1.67 -2.42
N ARG A 187 11.74 3.00 -2.49
CA ARG A 187 10.69 3.67 -3.30
C ARG A 187 10.92 3.48 -4.79
N ASP A 188 12.17 3.62 -5.25
CA ASP A 188 12.52 3.37 -6.65
C ASP A 188 12.22 1.91 -7.02
N GLU A 189 12.63 0.97 -6.17
CA GLU A 189 12.35 -0.46 -6.35
C GLU A 189 10.85 -0.78 -6.37
N LEU A 190 10.04 -0.12 -5.53
CA LEU A 190 8.59 -0.30 -5.53
C LEU A 190 7.97 0.13 -6.87
N ILE A 191 8.45 1.22 -7.46
CA ILE A 191 8.00 1.67 -8.80
C ILE A 191 8.40 0.66 -9.88
N ASP A 192 9.60 0.10 -9.79
CA ASP A 192 10.08 -0.92 -10.73
C ASP A 192 9.21 -2.19 -10.62
N ILE A 193 8.96 -2.68 -9.40
CA ILE A 193 8.10 -3.84 -9.13
C ILE A 193 6.68 -3.61 -9.65
N TRP A 194 6.08 -2.43 -9.37
CA TRP A 194 4.73 -2.11 -9.82
C TRP A 194 4.64 -1.95 -11.35
N SER A 195 5.76 -1.60 -12.00
CA SER A 195 5.85 -1.47 -13.46
C SER A 195 6.19 -2.78 -14.17
N ASP A 196 6.64 -3.80 -13.43
CA ASP A 196 7.01 -5.10 -13.95
C ASP A 196 5.76 -5.89 -14.37
N ARG A 197 5.70 -6.26 -15.66
CA ARG A 197 4.57 -7.01 -16.23
C ARG A 197 4.49 -8.46 -15.77
N ASP A 198 5.57 -8.99 -15.23
CA ASP A 198 5.62 -10.37 -14.69
C ASP A 198 5.04 -10.44 -13.28
N ILE A 199 4.77 -9.28 -12.63
CA ILE A 199 4.17 -9.19 -11.31
C ILE A 199 2.70 -8.78 -11.48
N PRO A 200 1.74 -9.56 -10.96
CA PRO A 200 0.31 -9.32 -11.18
C PRO A 200 -0.27 -8.11 -10.44
N VAL A 201 0.50 -7.47 -9.56
CA VAL A 201 0.06 -6.25 -8.86
C VAL A 201 -0.16 -5.13 -9.86
N ASN A 202 -1.41 -4.75 -10.05
CA ASN A 202 -1.77 -3.64 -10.92
C ASN A 202 -2.15 -2.37 -10.16
N THR A 203 -2.64 -2.49 -8.94
CA THR A 203 -3.14 -1.37 -8.13
C THR A 203 -2.43 -1.31 -6.78
N VAL A 204 -2.02 -0.11 -6.38
CA VAL A 204 -1.37 0.13 -5.09
C VAL A 204 -2.17 1.16 -4.30
N VAL A 205 -2.46 0.86 -3.03
CA VAL A 205 -3.00 1.84 -2.08
C VAL A 205 -2.05 1.97 -0.90
N MET A 206 -1.40 3.11 -0.80
CA MET A 206 -0.42 3.40 0.23
C MET A 206 -0.95 4.46 1.19
N VAL A 207 -0.78 4.26 2.49
CA VAL A 207 -0.95 5.34 3.46
C VAL A 207 0.42 5.84 3.93
N THR A 208 0.55 7.15 4.06
CA THR A 208 1.75 7.80 4.58
C THR A 208 1.39 9.11 5.27
N HIS A 209 2.26 9.57 6.16
CA HIS A 209 2.18 10.92 6.70
C HIS A 209 3.12 11.90 5.97
N MET A 210 3.93 11.39 5.01
CA MET A 210 4.89 12.17 4.23
C MET A 210 4.26 12.61 2.91
N ILE A 211 3.94 13.89 2.79
CA ILE A 211 3.32 14.47 1.58
C ILE A 211 4.21 14.25 0.34
N GLU A 212 5.51 14.44 0.49
CA GLU A 212 6.46 14.28 -0.61
C GLU A 212 6.49 12.84 -1.14
N GLU A 213 6.42 11.82 -0.26
CA GLU A 213 6.33 10.42 -0.69
C GLU A 213 5.08 10.16 -1.52
N ALA A 214 3.95 10.69 -1.07
CA ALA A 214 2.69 10.56 -1.79
C ALA A 214 2.76 11.18 -3.18
N ILE A 215 3.33 12.40 -3.30
CA ILE A 215 3.49 13.07 -4.59
C ILE A 215 4.51 12.32 -5.45
N GLU A 216 5.60 11.82 -4.88
CA GLU A 216 6.66 11.11 -5.61
C GLU A 216 6.14 9.83 -6.26
N LEU A 217 5.31 9.05 -5.56
CA LEU A 217 4.93 7.70 -5.95
C LEU A 217 3.53 7.60 -6.59
N ALA A 218 2.54 8.35 -6.10
CA ALA A 218 1.15 8.09 -6.45
C ALA A 218 0.68 8.84 -7.71
N ASP A 219 -0.28 8.27 -8.43
CA ASP A 219 -1.01 8.95 -9.51
C ASP A 219 -2.09 9.87 -8.94
N ARG A 220 -2.55 9.55 -7.72
CA ARG A 220 -3.64 10.26 -7.06
C ARG A 220 -3.43 10.27 -5.55
N VAL A 221 -3.69 11.41 -4.94
CA VAL A 221 -3.55 11.62 -3.49
C VAL A 221 -4.90 11.98 -2.88
N LEU A 222 -5.36 11.11 -1.98
CA LEU A 222 -6.52 11.38 -1.13
C LEU A 222 -6.03 12.01 0.17
N VAL A 223 -6.54 13.20 0.47
CA VAL A 223 -6.18 13.92 1.70
C VAL A 223 -7.26 13.67 2.74
N LEU A 224 -6.87 13.06 3.85
CA LEU A 224 -7.73 12.77 4.97
C LEU A 224 -7.59 13.85 6.05
N SER A 225 -8.71 14.42 6.48
CA SER A 225 -8.76 15.42 7.55
C SER A 225 -8.47 14.82 8.93
N SER A 226 -8.44 15.70 9.94
CA SER A 226 -8.40 15.30 11.35
C SER A 226 -9.74 14.67 11.83
N ARG A 227 -9.77 14.18 13.06
CA ARG A 227 -10.83 13.38 13.69
C ARG A 227 -12.20 14.04 13.77
N PRO A 228 -13.28 13.39 13.32
CA PRO A 228 -13.31 12.14 12.56
C PRO A 228 -12.79 12.34 11.14
N GLY A 229 -12.02 11.36 10.63
CA GLY A 229 -11.45 11.45 9.29
C GLY A 229 -12.52 11.53 8.21
N HIS A 230 -12.39 12.46 7.28
CA HIS A 230 -13.17 12.55 6.04
C HIS A 230 -12.24 12.94 4.89
N ILE A 231 -12.66 12.75 3.65
CA ILE A 231 -11.87 13.15 2.48
C ILE A 231 -11.95 14.67 2.35
N ALA A 232 -10.86 15.35 2.68
CA ALA A 232 -10.72 16.81 2.54
C ALA A 232 -10.28 17.22 1.13
N GLY A 233 -9.65 16.30 0.39
CA GLY A 233 -9.22 16.56 -0.97
C GLY A 233 -8.91 15.27 -1.72
N ASP A 234 -9.01 15.36 -3.04
CA ASP A 234 -8.76 14.30 -4.00
C ASP A 234 -7.99 14.92 -5.17
N LEU A 235 -6.69 14.67 -5.23
CA LEU A 235 -5.79 15.34 -6.17
C LEU A 235 -5.13 14.34 -7.10
N ARG A 236 -5.22 14.57 -8.39
CA ARG A 236 -4.42 13.88 -9.39
C ARG A 236 -3.05 14.53 -9.50
N ILE A 237 -2.01 13.71 -9.61
CA ILE A 237 -0.63 14.17 -9.77
C ILE A 237 -0.25 13.98 -11.24
N GLU A 238 -0.26 15.06 -11.99
CA GLU A 238 -0.01 15.05 -13.43
C GLU A 238 1.49 15.11 -13.80
N LEU A 239 2.37 15.09 -12.79
CA LEU A 239 3.82 15.08 -13.01
C LEU A 239 4.27 13.71 -13.54
N PRO A 240 5.06 13.66 -14.62
CA PRO A 240 5.64 12.42 -15.12
C PRO A 240 6.65 11.84 -14.12
N ARG A 241 6.80 10.51 -14.07
CA ARG A 241 7.84 9.83 -13.29
C ARG A 241 9.12 9.67 -14.14
N PRO A 242 10.33 9.74 -13.55
CA PRO A 242 10.60 10.08 -12.15
C PRO A 242 10.35 11.56 -11.83
N ARG A 243 9.80 11.87 -10.67
CA ARG A 243 9.41 13.22 -10.24
C ARG A 243 10.56 13.92 -9.51
N ASP A 244 10.97 15.09 -9.98
CA ASP A 244 12.01 15.89 -9.32
C ASP A 244 11.38 16.77 -8.23
N LYS A 245 11.80 16.59 -6.99
CA LYS A 245 11.34 17.40 -5.84
C LYS A 245 11.72 18.88 -5.95
N ARG A 246 12.66 19.22 -6.84
CA ARG A 246 13.06 20.61 -7.13
C ARG A 246 12.15 21.29 -8.15
N ASP A 247 11.25 20.54 -8.79
CA ASP A 247 10.30 21.11 -9.72
C ASP A 247 9.32 22.03 -8.97
N LYS A 248 9.05 23.17 -9.56
CA LYS A 248 8.09 24.15 -9.01
C LYS A 248 6.69 23.53 -8.87
N GLN A 249 6.25 22.74 -9.83
CA GLN A 249 4.95 22.07 -9.77
C GLN A 249 4.90 21.03 -8.62
N PHE A 250 6.01 20.37 -8.31
CA PHE A 250 6.07 19.49 -7.15
C PHE A 250 5.79 20.26 -5.84
N SER A 251 6.43 21.41 -5.67
CA SER A 251 6.22 22.28 -4.50
C SER A 251 4.78 22.81 -4.43
N GLU A 252 4.15 23.14 -5.56
CA GLU A 252 2.75 23.57 -5.62
C GLU A 252 1.78 22.45 -5.13
N TYR A 253 2.07 21.19 -5.47
CA TYR A 253 1.30 20.05 -4.92
C TYR A 253 1.51 19.90 -3.41
N VAL A 254 2.75 20.05 -2.90
CA VAL A 254 3.04 20.01 -1.46
C VAL A 254 2.22 21.06 -0.72
N ASP A 255 2.27 22.30 -1.17
CA ASP A 255 1.54 23.42 -0.54
C ASP A 255 0.02 23.21 -0.57
N ARG A 256 -0.51 22.71 -1.69
CA ARG A 256 -1.93 22.42 -1.84
C ARG A 256 -2.39 21.31 -0.91
N ILE A 257 -1.65 20.20 -0.81
CA ILE A 257 -1.97 19.10 0.10
C ILE A 257 -1.87 19.57 1.55
N PHE A 258 -0.80 20.31 1.88
CA PHE A 258 -0.60 20.86 3.22
C PHE A 258 -1.77 21.75 3.66
N SER A 259 -2.26 22.61 2.77
CA SER A 259 -3.42 23.48 3.05
C SER A 259 -4.72 22.73 3.32
N LEU A 260 -4.86 21.49 2.83
CA LEU A 260 -6.03 20.64 3.05
C LEU A 260 -5.94 19.84 4.37
N ILE A 261 -4.73 19.66 4.90
CA ILE A 261 -4.50 18.94 6.16
C ILE A 261 -4.60 19.89 7.37
N ALA A 262 -4.19 21.17 7.18
CA ALA A 262 -4.17 22.20 8.22
C ALA A 262 -5.58 22.67 8.59
#